data_aff15994b56ef470856d34d8063c0156
#
_entry.id   aff15994b56ef470856d34d8063c0156
#
_cell.length_a   1.000
_cell.length_b   1.000
_cell.length_c   1.000
_cell.angle_alpha   90.00
_cell.angle_beta   90.00
_cell.angle_gamma   90.00
#
_symmetry.space_group_name_H-M   'P 1'
#
loop_
_entity.id
_entity.type
_entity.pdbx_description
1 polymer ?
#
loop_
_entity_poly.entity_id
_entity_poly.type
_entity_poly.pdbx_seq_one_letter_code
_entity_poly.pdbx_strand_id
1 'polypeptide(L)'
;MATIGTFKKTGNDYTGEIFTLSLQAKGVRLVPTSGASGENAPTHRILVGRAEIGAAWTKKSNEGREYLGLKLDDPSFAAPIYANLFDDEDGEGSSLIWSRPNTRRGD
;
A
#
# COMPACT_ATOMS: atom_id res chain seq x y z
N MET A 1 4.20 0.64 -14.97
CA MET A 1 4.34 0.07 -13.62
C MET A 1 5.70 0.36 -13.05
N ALA A 2 5.74 0.73 -11.82
CA ALA A 2 7.01 1.04 -11.17
C ALA A 2 6.98 0.57 -9.73
N THR A 3 8.12 0.03 -9.26
CA THR A 3 8.26 -0.33 -7.87
C THR A 3 8.59 0.94 -7.10
N ILE A 4 7.70 1.34 -6.21
CA ILE A 4 7.88 2.56 -5.43
C ILE A 4 8.08 2.28 -3.95
N GLY A 5 8.23 1.03 -3.58
CA GLY A 5 8.47 0.68 -2.18
C GLY A 5 8.79 -0.77 -2.02
N THR A 6 9.43 -1.09 -0.90
CA THR A 6 9.72 -2.47 -0.52
C THR A 6 9.34 -2.64 0.95
N PHE A 7 8.77 -3.79 1.27
CA PHE A 7 8.29 -4.07 2.61
C PHE A 7 8.65 -5.49 3.02
N LYS A 8 8.74 -5.69 4.33
CA LYS A 8 8.88 -7.01 4.92
C LYS A 8 7.72 -7.26 5.87
N LYS A 9 7.17 -8.45 5.80
CA LYS A 9 6.09 -8.83 6.69
C LYS A 9 6.67 -9.36 7.99
N THR A 10 6.18 -8.84 9.11
CA THR A 10 6.58 -9.28 10.44
C THR A 10 5.31 -9.55 11.22
N GLY A 11 4.97 -10.83 11.38
CA GLY A 11 3.68 -11.17 11.96
C GLY A 11 2.55 -10.69 11.05
N ASN A 12 1.70 -9.81 11.57
CA ASN A 12 0.61 -9.23 10.78
C ASN A 12 0.94 -7.82 10.30
N ASP A 13 2.13 -7.33 10.63
CA ASP A 13 2.55 -5.99 10.25
C ASP A 13 3.45 -6.05 9.04
N TYR A 14 3.50 -4.95 8.31
CA TYR A 14 4.49 -4.77 7.25
C TYR A 14 5.33 -3.57 7.59
N THR A 15 6.63 -3.66 7.36
CA THR A 15 7.56 -2.56 7.61
C THR A 15 8.44 -2.38 6.38
N GLY A 16 8.63 -1.14 5.95
CA GLY A 16 9.44 -0.91 4.78
C GLY A 16 9.62 0.55 4.48
N GLU A 17 9.78 0.84 3.20
CA GLU A 17 9.99 2.21 2.76
C GLU A 17 9.32 2.45 1.42
N ILE A 18 9.00 3.72 1.19
CA ILE A 18 8.42 4.18 -0.06
C ILE A 18 9.38 5.20 -0.65
N PHE A 19 9.65 5.08 -1.95
CA PHE A 19 10.55 5.98 -2.62
C PHE A 19 10.04 6.29 -4.02
N THR A 20 9.85 7.57 -4.27
CA THR A 20 9.53 8.08 -5.59
C THR A 20 10.43 9.28 -5.81
N LEU A 21 10.26 9.94 -6.94
CA LEU A 21 11.07 11.12 -7.21
C LEU A 21 10.87 12.21 -6.16
N SER A 22 9.64 12.39 -5.69
CA SER A 22 9.33 13.47 -4.76
C SER A 22 8.98 12.99 -3.35
N LEU A 23 8.80 11.68 -3.16
CA LEU A 23 8.42 11.12 -1.86
C LEU A 23 9.43 10.07 -1.45
N GLN A 24 10.07 10.29 -0.31
CA GLN A 24 10.98 9.30 0.25
C GLN A 24 10.66 9.19 1.73
N ALA A 25 10.13 8.03 2.11
CA ALA A 25 9.73 7.78 3.49
C ALA A 25 10.26 6.44 3.94
N LYS A 26 11.06 6.46 5.00
CA LYS A 26 11.57 5.24 5.63
C LYS A 26 10.77 4.98 6.88
N GLY A 27 10.78 3.73 7.33
CA GLY A 27 10.05 3.38 8.53
C GLY A 27 8.55 3.43 8.32
N VAL A 28 8.09 3.12 7.11
CA VAL A 28 6.67 3.03 6.82
C VAL A 28 6.14 1.73 7.37
N ARG A 29 5.03 1.79 8.08
CA ARG A 29 4.43 0.60 8.67
C ARG A 29 2.98 0.45 8.22
N LEU A 30 2.61 -0.77 7.89
CA LEU A 30 1.22 -1.15 7.68
C LEU A 30 0.80 -1.97 8.89
N VAL A 31 -0.16 -1.44 9.63
CA VAL A 31 -0.57 -2.03 10.90
C VAL A 31 -2.01 -2.52 10.75
N PRO A 32 -2.30 -3.78 11.11
CA PRO A 32 -3.67 -4.27 11.01
C PRO A 32 -4.62 -3.41 11.83
N THR A 33 -5.79 -3.15 11.27
CA THR A 33 -6.83 -2.44 12.01
C THR A 33 -7.59 -3.45 12.84
N SER A 34 -8.01 -3.04 14.02
CA SER A 34 -8.87 -3.86 14.86
C SER A 34 -10.21 -3.16 15.00
N GLY A 35 -11.27 -3.95 15.09
CA GLY A 35 -12.60 -3.41 15.24
C GLY A 35 -13.17 -2.81 13.98
N ALA A 36 -12.49 -2.94 12.86
CA ALA A 36 -13.04 -2.49 11.59
C ALA A 36 -14.20 -3.38 11.20
N SER A 37 -15.30 -2.78 10.83
CA SER A 37 -16.46 -3.53 10.41
C SER A 37 -17.00 -2.93 9.13
N GLY A 38 -17.63 -3.77 8.30
CA GLY A 38 -18.16 -3.34 7.04
C GLY A 38 -17.28 -3.80 5.90
N GLU A 39 -17.90 -3.95 4.75
CA GLU A 39 -17.23 -4.55 3.59
C GLU A 39 -16.15 -3.64 3.01
N ASN A 40 -16.29 -2.33 3.24
CA ASN A 40 -15.37 -1.37 2.67
C ASN A 40 -14.35 -0.85 3.68
N ALA A 41 -14.30 -1.45 4.86
CA ALA A 41 -13.36 -1.00 5.88
C ALA A 41 -11.95 -1.48 5.53
N PRO A 42 -10.94 -0.63 5.76
CA PRO A 42 -9.56 -1.04 5.47
C PRO A 42 -9.09 -2.13 6.42
N THR A 43 -8.20 -2.97 5.92
CA THR A 43 -7.62 -4.03 6.75
C THR A 43 -6.35 -3.57 7.45
N HIS A 44 -5.73 -2.52 6.96
CA HIS A 44 -4.48 -2.01 7.53
C HIS A 44 -4.47 -0.49 7.49
N ARG A 45 -3.71 0.10 8.40
CA ARG A 45 -3.43 1.53 8.40
C ARG A 45 -1.98 1.73 8.00
N ILE A 46 -1.69 2.82 7.32
CA ILE A 46 -0.33 3.12 6.87
C ILE A 46 0.19 4.29 7.68
N LEU A 47 1.30 4.06 8.37
CA LEU A 47 1.87 5.03 9.29
C LEU A 47 3.32 5.30 8.96
N VAL A 48 3.72 6.56 9.08
CA VAL A 48 5.11 6.96 9.05
C VAL A 48 5.35 7.72 10.35
N GLY A 49 6.04 7.07 11.28
CA GLY A 49 6.17 7.63 12.62
C GLY A 49 4.80 7.80 13.24
N ARG A 50 4.43 9.03 13.52
CA ARG A 50 3.13 9.35 14.13
C ARG A 50 2.08 9.76 13.11
N ALA A 51 2.47 9.88 11.86
CA ALA A 51 1.55 10.36 10.83
C ALA A 51 0.87 9.18 10.14
N GLU A 52 -0.44 9.22 10.10
CA GLU A 52 -1.21 8.24 9.34
C GLU A 52 -1.36 8.77 7.93
N ILE A 53 -0.76 8.09 6.96
CA ILE A 53 -0.70 8.60 5.59
C ILE A 53 -1.58 7.80 4.63
N GLY A 54 -2.34 6.84 5.12
CA GLY A 54 -3.21 6.10 4.24
C GLY A 54 -3.76 4.85 4.85
N ALA A 55 -4.33 4.02 4.00
CA ALA A 55 -4.94 2.77 4.41
C ALA A 55 -4.75 1.73 3.32
N ALA A 56 -4.96 0.47 3.70
CA ALA A 56 -4.81 -0.63 2.77
C ALA A 56 -5.98 -1.59 2.92
N TRP A 57 -6.32 -2.24 1.83
CA TRP A 57 -7.40 -3.22 1.76
C TRP A 57 -6.86 -4.51 1.17
N THR A 58 -7.24 -5.64 1.78
CA THR A 58 -6.88 -6.94 1.24
C THR A 58 -7.75 -7.22 0.03
N LYS A 59 -7.12 -7.58 -1.08
CA LYS A 59 -7.82 -7.88 -2.32
C LYS A 59 -7.33 -9.20 -2.89
N LYS A 60 -8.08 -9.73 -3.84
CA LYS A 60 -7.72 -10.96 -4.53
C LYS A 60 -7.69 -10.72 -6.02
N SER A 61 -6.64 -11.21 -6.67
CA SER A 61 -6.55 -11.15 -8.11
C SER A 61 -7.45 -12.21 -8.75
N ASN A 62 -7.58 -12.14 -10.07
CA ASN A 62 -8.36 -13.13 -10.81
C ASN A 62 -7.79 -14.54 -10.67
N GLU A 63 -6.53 -14.64 -10.31
CA GLU A 63 -5.88 -15.93 -10.11
C GLU A 63 -5.98 -16.43 -8.68
N GLY A 64 -6.70 -15.70 -7.83
CA GLY A 64 -6.87 -16.08 -6.44
C GLY A 64 -5.73 -15.69 -5.53
N ARG A 65 -4.79 -14.90 -6.02
CA ARG A 65 -3.65 -14.46 -5.23
C ARG A 65 -4.01 -13.21 -4.44
N GLU A 66 -3.70 -13.23 -3.15
CA GLU A 66 -4.01 -12.09 -2.30
C GLU A 66 -2.94 -11.01 -2.42
N TYR A 67 -3.37 -9.77 -2.37
CA TYR A 67 -2.48 -8.63 -2.34
C TYR A 67 -3.17 -7.50 -1.59
N LEU A 68 -2.42 -6.44 -1.28
CA LEU A 68 -2.97 -5.28 -0.60
C LEU A 68 -3.05 -4.12 -1.58
N GLY A 69 -4.22 -3.51 -1.64
CA GLY A 69 -4.38 -2.24 -2.35
C GLY A 69 -4.19 -1.12 -1.37
N LEU A 70 -3.29 -0.19 -1.67
CA LEU A 70 -2.95 0.92 -0.80
C LEU A 70 -3.45 2.23 -1.38
N LYS A 71 -3.98 3.06 -0.49
CA LYS A 71 -4.29 4.45 -0.83
C LYS A 71 -3.46 5.32 0.09
N LEU A 72 -2.53 6.06 -0.49
CA LEU A 72 -1.68 6.98 0.24
C LEU A 72 -2.24 8.37 0.06
N ASP A 73 -2.58 9.03 1.16
CA ASP A 73 -3.19 10.35 1.09
C ASP A 73 -2.77 11.14 2.31
N ASP A 74 -2.04 12.21 2.08
CA ASP A 74 -1.52 13.06 3.13
C ASP A 74 -1.69 14.51 2.67
N PRO A 75 -1.87 15.44 3.62
CA PRO A 75 -2.02 16.86 3.21
C PRO A 75 -0.86 17.39 2.39
N SER A 76 0.32 16.75 2.47
CA SER A 76 1.47 17.18 1.67
C SER A 76 1.40 16.67 0.23
N PHE A 77 0.44 15.81 -0.09
CA PHE A 77 0.30 15.26 -1.44
C PHE A 77 -0.68 16.09 -2.25
N ALA A 78 -0.38 16.29 -3.53
CA ALA A 78 -1.30 16.98 -4.42
C ALA A 78 -2.55 16.16 -4.69
N ALA A 79 -2.42 14.83 -4.68
CA ALA A 79 -3.54 13.92 -4.93
C ALA A 79 -3.20 12.59 -4.30
N PRO A 80 -4.22 11.76 -4.00
CA PRO A 80 -3.96 10.44 -3.45
C PRO A 80 -3.16 9.58 -4.42
N ILE A 81 -2.34 8.71 -3.86
CA ILE A 81 -1.54 7.77 -4.62
C ILE A 81 -2.11 6.37 -4.38
N TYR A 82 -2.40 5.66 -5.46
CA TYR A 82 -2.92 4.30 -5.37
C TYR A 82 -1.85 3.34 -5.86
N ALA A 83 -1.56 2.32 -5.05
CA ALA A 83 -0.54 1.34 -5.41
C ALA A 83 -0.96 -0.01 -4.86
N ASN A 84 -0.28 -1.05 -5.30
CA ASN A 84 -0.59 -2.41 -4.85
C ASN A 84 0.67 -3.05 -4.29
N LEU A 85 0.52 -3.76 -3.19
CA LEU A 85 1.62 -4.46 -2.54
C LEU A 85 1.48 -5.94 -2.83
N PHE A 86 2.46 -6.50 -3.53
CA PHE A 86 2.50 -7.91 -3.89
C PHE A 86 3.68 -8.59 -3.21
N ASP A 87 3.47 -9.83 -2.79
CA ASP A 87 4.56 -10.64 -2.27
C ASP A 87 5.55 -10.94 -3.38
N ASP A 88 6.83 -10.86 -3.05
CA ASP A 88 7.89 -11.22 -4.00
C ASP A 88 7.90 -12.74 -4.22
N GLU A 89 8.45 -13.14 -5.36
CA GLU A 89 8.46 -14.54 -5.73
C GLU A 89 9.29 -15.39 -4.77
N ASP A 90 10.30 -14.79 -4.15
CA ASP A 90 11.13 -15.51 -3.18
C ASP A 90 10.44 -15.65 -1.83
N GLY A 91 9.31 -14.98 -1.63
CA GLY A 91 8.55 -15.08 -0.39
C GLY A 91 9.13 -14.35 0.79
N GLU A 92 10.22 -13.61 0.61
CA GLU A 92 10.88 -12.94 1.74
C GLU A 92 10.48 -11.49 1.89
N GLY A 93 9.93 -10.88 0.87
CA GLY A 93 9.56 -9.49 0.93
C GLY A 93 8.36 -9.20 0.08
N SER A 94 7.97 -7.94 0.04
CA SER A 94 6.85 -7.48 -0.76
C SER A 94 7.26 -6.20 -1.47
N SER A 95 6.76 -6.03 -2.66
CA SER A 95 7.06 -4.86 -3.48
C SER A 95 5.80 -4.03 -3.68
N LEU A 96 5.92 -2.73 -3.48
CA LEU A 96 4.83 -1.80 -3.71
C LEU A 96 4.92 -1.30 -5.15
N ILE A 97 3.91 -1.62 -5.93
CA ILE A 97 3.90 -1.36 -7.36
C ILE A 97 2.87 -0.28 -7.67
N TRP A 98 3.30 0.72 -8.41
CA TRP A 98 2.45 1.82 -8.83
C TRP A 98 2.32 1.81 -10.33
N SER A 99 1.10 2.04 -10.82
CA SER A 99 0.83 2.24 -12.23
C SER A 99 0.05 3.51 -12.40
N ARG A 100 0.32 4.24 -13.45
CA ARG A 100 -0.47 5.42 -13.74
C ARG A 100 -1.90 4.98 -14.02
N PRO A 101 -2.89 5.58 -13.35
CA PRO A 101 -4.28 5.18 -13.59
C PRO A 101 -4.64 5.37 -15.06
N ASN A 102 -5.36 4.39 -15.60
CA ASN A 102 -5.86 4.47 -16.96
C ASN A 102 -7.25 5.10 -16.92
N THR A 103 -7.33 6.39 -17.17
CA THR A 103 -8.57 7.16 -17.03
C THR A 103 -9.25 7.44 -18.33
N ARG A 104 -8.78 6.86 -19.38
CA ARG A 104 -9.41 7.09 -20.65
C ARG A 104 -10.73 6.46 -20.76
N ARG A 105 -11.14 6.60 -20.89
CA ARG A 105 -12.12 6.25 -20.95
C ARG A 105 -12.75 6.84 -21.18
N GLY A 106 -12.48 6.96 -21.43
CA GLY A 106 -12.68 7.63 -21.43
C GLY A 106 -12.42 8.29 -21.51
N ASP A 107 -12.04 8.34 -21.65
CA ASP A 107 -11.62 8.87 -21.68
C ASP A 107 -11.53 9.14 -21.90
#